data_62a47ff000b13a0ac96e58079182eb2b
#
_entry.id   62a47ff000b13a0ac96e58079182eb2b
#
_cell.length_a   1.000
_cell.length_b   1.000
_cell.length_c   1.000
_cell.angle_alpha   90.00
_cell.angle_beta   90.00
_cell.angle_gamma   90.00
#
_symmetry.space_group_name_H-M   'P 1'
#
loop_
_entity.id
_entity.type
_entity.pdbx_description
1 polymer ?
#
loop_
_entity_poly.entity_id
_entity_poly.type
_entity_poly.pdbx_seq_one_letter_code
_entity_poly.pdbx_strand_id
1 'polypeptide(L)'
;ADMGWWKADLTTLNYECSEYISKLLGLDDSGIISFENFNKRILKEEQRPTTVHSFSEQQMSEVVYLLDTVKGAVWVRSKVCFQETDKEGHTNVYGIAELQEAPNMTSAYQALQHSERILHNIYKHLPVGIELYNEDGILIDLNDKEQEMFHLEKKEDLLGLDIFKNPMFP
;
A
#
# COMPACT_ATOMS: atom_id res chain seq x y z
N ALA A 1 -7.93 9.61 8.65
CA ALA A 1 -8.19 8.85 7.42
C ALA A 1 -8.34 7.39 7.81
N ASP A 2 -9.39 6.74 7.35
CA ASP A 2 -9.70 5.33 7.66
C ASP A 2 -8.97 4.40 6.67
N MET A 3 -7.66 4.60 6.54
CA MET A 3 -6.80 3.91 5.60
C MET A 3 -5.43 3.62 6.19
N GLY A 4 -4.84 2.47 5.81
CA GLY A 4 -3.48 2.09 6.16
C GLY A 4 -2.79 1.34 5.03
N TRP A 5 -1.47 1.22 5.12
CA TRP A 5 -0.67 0.40 4.22
C TRP A 5 -0.45 -0.99 4.80
N TRP A 6 -0.16 -1.94 3.91
CA TRP A 6 0.29 -3.29 4.23
C TRP A 6 1.40 -3.71 3.27
N LYS A 7 2.28 -4.57 3.76
CA LYS A 7 3.32 -5.24 3.00
C LYS A 7 3.17 -6.74 3.18
N ALA A 8 3.10 -7.49 2.11
CA ALA A 8 3.10 -8.94 2.11
C ALA A 8 4.48 -9.46 1.74
N ASP A 9 5.12 -10.19 2.63
CA ASP A 9 6.35 -10.93 2.35
C ASP A 9 5.97 -12.34 1.90
N LEU A 10 6.18 -12.63 0.60
CA LEU A 10 5.81 -13.91 0.00
C LEU A 10 6.76 -15.06 0.38
N THR A 11 7.89 -14.76 1.00
CA THR A 11 8.85 -15.75 1.48
C THR A 11 8.47 -16.24 2.88
N THR A 12 8.17 -15.30 3.78
CA THR A 12 7.81 -15.63 5.17
C THR A 12 6.31 -15.84 5.35
N LEU A 13 5.49 -15.51 4.35
CA LEU A 13 4.03 -15.57 4.35
C LEU A 13 3.41 -14.75 5.48
N ASN A 14 3.95 -13.55 5.70
CA ASN A 14 3.48 -12.61 6.70
C ASN A 14 3.08 -11.29 6.04
N TYR A 15 2.09 -10.62 6.66
CA TYR A 15 1.83 -9.20 6.46
C TYR A 15 2.50 -8.38 7.54
N GLU A 16 3.10 -7.27 7.15
CA GLU A 16 3.46 -6.15 8.01
C GLU A 16 2.47 -5.02 7.74
N CYS A 17 1.92 -4.42 8.78
CA CYS A 17 0.81 -3.49 8.68
C CYS A 17 1.14 -2.15 9.35
N SER A 18 0.59 -1.08 8.79
CA SER A 18 0.61 0.23 9.45
C SER A 18 -0.06 0.19 10.82
N GLU A 19 0.27 1.14 11.67
CA GLU A 19 -0.32 1.28 13.01
C GLU A 19 -1.86 1.31 12.98
N TYR A 20 -2.43 1.95 11.95
CA TYR A 20 -3.88 1.98 11.76
C TYR A 20 -4.49 0.58 11.57
N ILE A 21 -3.90 -0.23 10.64
CA ILE A 21 -4.36 -1.60 10.38
C ILE A 21 -4.08 -2.50 11.59
N SER A 22 -2.92 -2.34 12.23
CA SER A 22 -2.56 -3.11 13.42
C SER A 22 -3.55 -2.89 14.56
N LYS A 23 -3.93 -1.65 14.82
CA LYS A 23 -4.97 -1.32 15.81
C LYS A 23 -6.35 -1.86 15.41
N LEU A 24 -6.70 -1.80 14.14
CA LEU A 24 -7.97 -2.34 13.63
C LEU A 24 -8.06 -3.87 13.81
N LEU A 25 -6.95 -4.55 13.60
CA LEU A 25 -6.84 -6.00 13.78
C LEU A 25 -6.53 -6.42 15.24
N GLY A 26 -6.19 -5.50 16.13
CA GLY A 26 -5.77 -5.79 17.49
C GLY A 26 -4.45 -6.58 17.53
N LEU A 27 -3.52 -6.24 16.65
CA LEU A 27 -2.17 -6.81 16.66
C LEU A 27 -1.33 -6.15 17.76
N ASP A 28 -0.24 -6.81 18.12
CA ASP A 28 0.79 -6.24 18.98
C ASP A 28 1.60 -5.13 18.28
N ASP A 29 2.58 -4.56 18.97
CA ASP A 29 3.41 -3.46 18.47
C ASP A 29 4.27 -3.86 17.26
N SER A 30 4.42 -5.16 16.94
CA SER A 30 5.14 -5.61 15.76
C SER A 30 4.40 -5.29 14.46
N GLY A 31 3.07 -5.18 14.52
CA GLY A 31 2.22 -4.97 13.34
C GLY A 31 2.24 -6.12 12.35
N ILE A 32 2.69 -7.32 12.79
CA ILE A 32 2.87 -8.48 11.91
C ILE A 32 1.76 -9.50 12.13
N ILE A 33 1.22 -10.04 11.03
CA ILE A 33 0.22 -11.12 11.05
C ILE A 33 0.52 -12.11 9.92
N SER A 34 0.45 -13.43 10.20
CA SER A 34 0.59 -14.43 9.15
C SER A 34 -0.58 -14.42 8.17
N PHE A 35 -0.35 -14.84 6.92
CA PHE A 35 -1.39 -14.96 5.89
C PHE A 35 -2.54 -15.87 6.38
N GLU A 36 -2.21 -16.97 7.06
CA GLU A 36 -3.20 -17.89 7.60
C GLU A 36 -4.11 -17.20 8.62
N ASN A 37 -3.54 -16.48 9.59
CA ASN A 37 -4.31 -15.79 10.63
C ASN A 37 -5.10 -14.62 10.08
N PHE A 38 -4.58 -13.91 9.09
CA PHE A 38 -5.32 -12.87 8.39
C PHE A 38 -6.51 -13.44 7.62
N ASN A 39 -6.30 -14.53 6.87
CA ASN A 39 -7.36 -15.18 6.10
C ASN A 39 -8.50 -15.72 6.97
N LYS A 40 -8.22 -16.17 8.20
CA LYS A 40 -9.25 -16.58 9.16
C LYS A 40 -10.17 -15.43 9.57
N ARG A 41 -9.72 -14.18 9.45
CA ARG A 41 -10.51 -12.98 9.76
C ARG A 41 -11.40 -12.52 8.61
N ILE A 42 -11.19 -13.03 7.38
CA ILE A 42 -12.07 -12.76 6.25
C ILE A 42 -13.33 -13.64 6.40
N LEU A 43 -14.47 -12.99 6.59
CA LEU A 43 -15.71 -13.68 6.98
C LEU A 43 -16.39 -14.42 5.83
N LYS A 44 -16.11 -14.02 4.56
CA LYS A 44 -16.63 -14.71 3.37
C LYS A 44 -15.51 -15.46 2.68
N GLU A 45 -15.60 -16.77 2.61
CA GLU A 45 -14.54 -17.64 2.08
C GLU A 45 -14.20 -17.33 0.62
N GLU A 46 -15.17 -16.99 -0.19
CA GLU A 46 -14.99 -16.60 -1.59
C GLU A 46 -14.18 -15.33 -1.78
N GLN A 47 -14.00 -14.54 -0.74
CA GLN A 47 -13.22 -13.30 -0.75
C GLN A 47 -11.79 -13.50 -0.26
N ARG A 48 -11.44 -14.70 0.21
CA ARG A 48 -10.08 -14.99 0.67
C ARG A 48 -9.12 -15.06 -0.51
N PRO A 49 -7.96 -14.38 -0.44
CA PRO A 49 -6.92 -14.56 -1.43
C PRO A 49 -6.52 -16.05 -1.46
N THR A 50 -6.70 -16.70 -2.58
CA THR A 50 -6.61 -18.17 -2.67
C THR A 50 -5.19 -18.68 -2.61
N THR A 51 -4.18 -17.86 -2.92
CA THR A 51 -2.75 -18.25 -2.82
C THR A 51 -1.82 -17.05 -3.10
N VAL A 52 -0.52 -17.26 -2.85
CA VAL A 52 0.60 -16.42 -3.33
C VAL A 52 0.49 -16.09 -4.83
N HIS A 53 -0.13 -16.94 -5.64
CA HIS A 53 -0.40 -16.69 -7.06
C HIS A 53 -1.34 -15.50 -7.32
N SER A 54 -2.20 -15.13 -6.38
CA SER A 54 -3.07 -13.95 -6.53
C SER A 54 -2.29 -12.63 -6.61
N PHE A 55 -1.04 -12.63 -6.15
CA PHE A 55 -0.14 -11.46 -6.19
C PHE A 55 0.80 -11.48 -7.40
N SER A 56 0.95 -12.62 -8.10
CA SER A 56 1.95 -12.80 -9.16
C SER A 56 1.48 -12.40 -10.56
N GLU A 57 0.19 -12.23 -10.76
CA GLU A 57 -0.35 -11.74 -12.02
C GLU A 57 -0.37 -10.22 -12.07
N GLN A 58 0.28 -9.67 -13.08
CA GLN A 58 0.61 -8.26 -13.33
C GLN A 58 -0.56 -7.26 -13.39
N GLN A 59 -1.68 -7.52 -12.75
CA GLN A 59 -2.77 -6.55 -12.64
C GLN A 59 -2.85 -6.02 -11.21
N MET A 60 -2.81 -4.70 -11.05
CA MET A 60 -3.15 -4.01 -9.82
C MET A 60 -4.55 -4.49 -9.37
N SER A 61 -4.59 -5.56 -8.61
CA SER A 61 -5.85 -6.15 -8.17
C SER A 61 -6.40 -5.37 -6.99
N GLU A 62 -7.63 -4.94 -7.13
CA GLU A 62 -8.43 -4.40 -6.05
C GLU A 62 -9.41 -5.48 -5.60
N VAL A 63 -9.50 -5.70 -4.30
CA VAL A 63 -10.44 -6.64 -3.70
C VAL A 63 -11.21 -5.98 -2.57
N VAL A 64 -12.49 -6.32 -2.47
CA VAL A 64 -13.35 -5.88 -1.36
C VAL A 64 -13.79 -7.12 -0.59
N TYR A 65 -13.57 -7.10 0.71
CA TYR A 65 -13.89 -8.22 1.58
C TYR A 65 -14.45 -7.75 2.93
N LEU A 66 -15.19 -8.65 3.58
CA LEU A 66 -15.70 -8.43 4.93
C LEU A 66 -14.71 -9.01 5.95
N LEU A 67 -14.15 -8.13 6.78
CA LEU A 67 -13.10 -8.44 7.74
C LEU A 67 -13.61 -8.37 9.17
N ASP A 68 -13.29 -9.39 9.96
CA ASP A 68 -13.51 -9.38 11.41
C ASP A 68 -12.39 -8.59 12.11
N THR A 69 -12.78 -7.59 12.89
CA THR A 69 -11.88 -6.66 13.54
C THR A 69 -12.25 -6.47 15.02
N VAL A 70 -11.41 -5.78 15.78
CA VAL A 70 -11.72 -5.44 17.18
C VAL A 70 -12.95 -4.53 17.34
N LYS A 71 -13.40 -3.91 16.24
CA LYS A 71 -14.61 -3.07 16.18
C LYS A 71 -15.84 -3.84 15.62
N GLY A 72 -15.70 -5.14 15.36
CA GLY A 72 -16.68 -5.96 14.67
C GLY A 72 -16.39 -6.10 13.18
N ALA A 73 -17.36 -6.65 12.43
CA ALA A 73 -17.23 -6.87 10.99
C ALA A 73 -17.30 -5.56 10.21
N VAL A 74 -16.29 -5.30 9.39
CA VAL A 74 -16.19 -4.10 8.55
C VAL A 74 -15.87 -4.46 7.10
N TRP A 75 -16.41 -3.72 6.16
CA TRP A 75 -16.00 -3.82 4.76
C TRP A 75 -14.66 -3.12 4.56
N VAL A 76 -13.74 -3.83 3.92
CA VAL A 76 -12.40 -3.34 3.59
C VAL A 76 -12.20 -3.45 2.09
N ARG A 77 -11.74 -2.36 1.48
CA ARG A 77 -11.20 -2.35 0.13
C ARG A 77 -9.70 -2.38 0.24
N SER A 78 -9.07 -3.36 -0.39
CA SER A 78 -7.61 -3.50 -0.45
C SER A 78 -7.14 -3.43 -1.89
N LYS A 79 -6.05 -2.69 -2.12
CA LYS A 79 -5.46 -2.51 -3.44
C LYS A 79 -3.97 -2.77 -3.37
N VAL A 80 -3.48 -3.60 -4.30
CA VAL A 80 -2.05 -3.77 -4.56
C VAL A 80 -1.52 -2.52 -5.27
N CYS A 81 -0.42 -1.96 -4.79
CA CYS A 81 0.19 -0.77 -5.34
C CYS A 81 1.40 -1.11 -6.22
N PHE A 82 2.29 -1.96 -5.72
CA PHE A 82 3.47 -2.43 -6.46
C PHE A 82 4.04 -3.68 -5.80
N GLN A 83 4.95 -4.35 -6.50
CA GLN A 83 5.77 -5.41 -5.95
C GLN A 83 7.24 -5.20 -6.30
N GLU A 84 8.11 -5.70 -5.45
CA GLU A 84 9.55 -5.74 -5.68
C GLU A 84 10.08 -7.14 -5.42
N THR A 85 11.11 -7.53 -6.14
CA THR A 85 11.83 -8.76 -5.91
C THR A 85 13.32 -8.43 -5.77
N ASP A 86 13.92 -8.83 -4.66
CA ASP A 86 15.33 -8.59 -4.42
C ASP A 86 16.24 -9.53 -5.24
N LYS A 87 17.55 -9.34 -5.13
CA LYS A 87 18.55 -10.15 -5.85
C LYS A 87 18.59 -11.60 -5.39
N GLU A 88 18.03 -11.91 -4.24
CA GLU A 88 17.96 -13.24 -3.64
C GLU A 88 16.65 -13.96 -4.01
N GLY A 89 15.75 -13.26 -4.70
CA GLY A 89 14.46 -13.79 -5.16
C GLY A 89 13.33 -13.63 -4.14
N HIS A 90 13.53 -12.89 -3.04
CA HIS A 90 12.47 -12.60 -2.10
C HIS A 90 11.54 -11.54 -2.69
N THR A 91 10.25 -11.81 -2.67
CA THR A 91 9.24 -10.92 -3.24
C THR A 91 8.39 -10.31 -2.14
N ASN A 92 8.33 -8.98 -2.15
CA ASN A 92 7.44 -8.17 -1.33
C ASN A 92 6.37 -7.53 -2.19
N VAL A 93 5.13 -7.54 -1.70
CA VAL A 93 3.99 -6.87 -2.34
C VAL A 93 3.48 -5.80 -1.38
N TYR A 94 3.28 -4.60 -1.88
CA TYR A 94 2.83 -3.45 -1.11
C TYR A 94 1.44 -3.02 -1.54
N GLY A 95 0.62 -2.66 -0.58
CA GLY A 95 -0.72 -2.20 -0.84
C GLY A 95 -1.29 -1.31 0.25
N ILE A 96 -2.49 -0.88 0.00
CA ILE A 96 -3.28 -0.10 0.94
C ILE A 96 -4.60 -0.80 1.22
N ALA A 97 -5.15 -0.54 2.39
CA ALA A 97 -6.48 -0.99 2.78
C ALA A 97 -7.25 0.18 3.43
N GLU A 98 -8.50 0.32 3.06
CA GLU A 98 -9.39 1.34 3.62
C GLU A 98 -10.73 0.74 4.04
N LEU A 99 -11.34 1.33 5.06
CA LEU A 99 -12.70 0.99 5.44
C LEU A 99 -13.69 1.55 4.43
N GLN A 100 -14.71 0.76 4.15
CA GLN A 100 -15.82 1.15 3.28
C GLN A 100 -17.16 0.97 3.98
N GLU A 101 -18.13 1.73 3.53
CA GLU A 101 -19.53 1.35 3.72
C GLU A 101 -19.84 0.10 2.88
N ALA A 102 -20.88 -0.63 3.25
CA ALA A 102 -21.32 -1.79 2.48
C ALA A 102 -21.46 -1.43 0.98
N PRO A 103 -20.98 -2.29 0.06
CA PRO A 103 -20.94 -1.95 -1.35
C PRO A 103 -22.33 -1.60 -1.89
N ASN A 104 -22.56 -0.32 -2.09
CA ASN A 104 -23.70 0.21 -2.82
C ASN A 104 -23.21 0.80 -4.16
N MET A 105 -24.03 0.68 -5.19
CA MET A 105 -23.72 1.20 -6.54
C MET A 105 -23.36 2.68 -6.49
N THR A 106 -22.09 2.99 -6.70
CA THR A 106 -21.53 4.34 -6.66
C THR A 106 -21.52 4.97 -8.05
N SER A 107 -21.88 6.25 -8.13
CA SER A 107 -21.79 7.01 -9.37
C SER A 107 -20.34 7.15 -9.86
N ALA A 108 -20.12 7.38 -11.16
CA ALA A 108 -18.80 7.60 -11.75
C ALA A 108 -18.01 8.73 -11.06
N TYR A 109 -18.68 9.76 -10.55
CA TYR A 109 -18.08 10.87 -9.80
C TYR A 109 -17.47 10.40 -8.47
N GLN A 110 -18.17 9.54 -7.72
CA GLN A 110 -17.64 8.97 -6.48
C GLN A 110 -16.45 8.04 -6.76
N ALA A 111 -16.47 7.31 -7.87
CA ALA A 111 -15.35 6.47 -8.29
C ALA A 111 -14.10 7.31 -8.63
N LEU A 112 -14.27 8.49 -9.28
CA LEU A 112 -13.17 9.40 -9.58
C LEU A 112 -12.57 10.00 -8.31
N GLN A 113 -13.40 10.58 -7.44
CA GLN A 113 -12.94 11.13 -6.16
C GLN A 113 -12.25 10.07 -5.30
N HIS A 114 -12.78 8.86 -5.32
CA HIS A 114 -12.19 7.72 -4.62
C HIS A 114 -10.79 7.39 -5.18
N SER A 115 -10.64 7.35 -6.51
CA SER A 115 -9.35 7.09 -7.17
C SER A 115 -8.31 8.16 -6.84
N GLU A 116 -8.68 9.43 -6.88
CA GLU A 116 -7.79 10.55 -6.50
C GLU A 116 -7.34 10.44 -5.03
N ARG A 117 -8.27 10.11 -4.12
CA ARG A 117 -7.94 9.93 -2.71
C ARG A 117 -6.99 8.74 -2.49
N ILE A 118 -7.19 7.62 -3.19
CA ILE A 118 -6.30 6.46 -3.14
C ILE A 118 -4.89 6.87 -3.59
N LEU A 119 -4.76 7.51 -4.75
CA LEU A 119 -3.46 7.93 -5.27
C LEU A 119 -2.72 8.85 -4.29
N HIS A 120 -3.43 9.81 -3.71
CA HIS A 120 -2.84 10.71 -2.71
C HIS A 120 -2.37 9.96 -1.45
N ASN A 121 -3.14 8.98 -0.98
CA ASN A 121 -2.78 8.20 0.20
C ASN A 121 -1.65 7.20 -0.07
N ILE A 122 -1.61 6.58 -1.26
CA ILE A 122 -0.46 5.77 -1.71
C ILE A 122 0.80 6.61 -1.63
N TYR A 123 0.78 7.78 -2.26
CA TYR A 123 1.91 8.69 -2.30
C TYR A 123 2.41 9.07 -0.89
N LYS A 124 1.48 9.39 0.02
CA LYS A 124 1.81 9.88 1.35
C LYS A 124 2.20 8.81 2.38
N HIS A 125 1.58 7.64 2.31
CA HIS A 125 1.58 6.71 3.45
C HIS A 125 2.27 5.38 3.19
N LEU A 126 2.71 5.08 1.96
CA LEU A 126 3.51 3.88 1.73
C LEU A 126 4.88 4.00 2.44
N PRO A 127 5.37 2.87 3.00
CA PRO A 127 6.66 2.83 3.70
C PRO A 127 7.86 2.81 2.72
N VAL A 128 7.67 3.36 1.53
CA VAL A 128 8.68 3.45 0.47
C VAL A 128 8.79 4.90 0.01
N GLY A 129 10.01 5.32 -0.33
CA GLY A 129 10.25 6.59 -0.96
C GLY A 129 9.67 6.62 -2.37
N ILE A 130 8.99 7.69 -2.72
CA ILE A 130 8.42 7.92 -4.05
C ILE A 130 8.85 9.28 -4.54
N GLU A 131 9.45 9.28 -5.73
CA GLU A 131 9.83 10.48 -6.46
C GLU A 131 8.96 10.63 -7.70
N LEU A 132 8.57 11.86 -8.01
CA LEU A 132 7.85 12.20 -9.22
C LEU A 132 8.72 13.07 -10.13
N TYR A 133 8.83 12.66 -11.37
CA TYR A 133 9.58 13.35 -12.40
C TYR A 133 8.66 13.83 -13.52
N ASN A 134 8.99 14.96 -14.13
CA ASN A 134 8.32 15.41 -15.34
C ASN A 134 8.91 14.69 -16.59
N GLU A 135 8.38 15.04 -17.77
CA GLU A 135 8.79 14.44 -19.06
C GLU A 135 10.27 14.66 -19.39
N ASP A 136 10.88 15.72 -18.83
CA ASP A 136 12.29 16.05 -19.03
C ASP A 136 13.20 15.35 -18.01
N GLY A 137 12.67 14.54 -17.10
CA GLY A 137 13.43 13.88 -16.04
C GLY A 137 13.80 14.80 -14.88
N ILE A 138 13.07 15.89 -14.70
CA ILE A 138 13.26 16.83 -13.58
C ILE A 138 12.38 16.41 -12.41
N LEU A 139 12.97 16.28 -11.22
CA LEU A 139 12.26 15.97 -9.99
C LEU A 139 11.28 17.09 -9.63
N ILE A 140 9.97 16.77 -9.61
CA ILE A 140 8.90 17.73 -9.36
C ILE A 140 8.24 17.56 -8.00
N ASP A 141 8.29 16.37 -7.41
CA ASP A 141 7.83 16.12 -6.04
C ASP A 141 8.45 14.82 -5.48
N LEU A 142 8.41 14.68 -4.16
CA LEU A 142 8.78 13.45 -3.45
C LEU A 142 7.89 13.31 -2.19
N ASN A 143 7.62 12.06 -1.79
CA ASN A 143 6.78 11.80 -0.63
C ASN A 143 7.54 11.97 0.69
N ASP A 144 6.77 11.97 1.80
CA ASP A 144 7.34 12.18 3.13
C ASP A 144 8.36 11.07 3.50
N LYS A 145 8.15 9.85 3.00
CA LYS A 145 9.08 8.74 3.25
C LYS A 145 10.42 8.91 2.56
N GLU A 146 10.42 9.42 1.33
CA GLU A 146 11.65 9.77 0.60
C GLU A 146 12.41 10.87 1.31
N GLN A 147 11.71 11.91 1.76
CA GLN A 147 12.29 12.99 2.55
C GLN A 147 12.96 12.46 3.84
N GLU A 148 12.30 11.54 4.54
CA GLU A 148 12.85 10.88 5.73
C GLU A 148 14.11 10.04 5.41
N MET A 149 14.08 9.25 4.33
CA MET A 149 15.18 8.37 3.93
C MET A 149 16.45 9.15 3.58
N PHE A 150 16.30 10.30 2.92
CA PHE A 150 17.42 11.20 2.58
C PHE A 150 17.76 12.20 3.70
N HIS A 151 17.08 12.15 4.84
CA HIS A 151 17.28 13.09 5.95
C HIS A 151 17.18 14.56 5.54
N LEU A 152 16.24 14.88 4.63
CA LEU A 152 16.06 16.23 4.13
C LEU A 152 15.27 17.07 5.15
N GLU A 153 15.76 18.28 5.38
CA GLU A 153 15.01 19.26 6.17
C GLU A 153 13.80 19.80 5.38
N LYS A 154 13.95 19.93 4.07
CA LYS A 154 12.91 20.44 3.16
C LYS A 154 12.95 19.70 1.83
N LYS A 155 11.78 19.44 1.24
CA LYS A 155 11.64 18.85 -0.10
C LYS A 155 12.31 19.69 -1.18
N GLU A 156 12.23 21.01 -1.03
CA GLU A 156 12.73 21.99 -1.97
C GLU A 156 14.25 21.83 -2.23
N ASP A 157 14.98 21.21 -1.32
CA ASP A 157 16.42 20.98 -1.46
C ASP A 157 16.76 20.01 -2.61
N LEU A 158 15.82 19.14 -2.99
CA LEU A 158 15.97 18.20 -4.11
C LEU A 158 15.12 18.53 -5.33
N LEU A 159 14.09 19.36 -5.20
CA LEU A 159 13.23 19.69 -6.33
C LEU A 159 14.03 20.39 -7.43
N GLY A 160 13.78 20.01 -8.68
CA GLY A 160 14.49 20.54 -9.84
C GLY A 160 15.77 19.78 -10.23
N LEU A 161 16.14 18.72 -9.50
CA LEU A 161 17.24 17.85 -9.90
C LEU A 161 16.88 17.09 -11.20
N ASP A 162 17.85 17.09 -12.13
CA ASP A 162 17.77 16.36 -13.39
C ASP A 162 18.35 14.95 -13.18
N ILE A 163 17.51 13.92 -13.30
CA ILE A 163 17.91 12.53 -13.08
C ILE A 163 19.01 12.09 -14.07
N PHE A 164 18.99 12.61 -15.30
CA PHE A 164 19.97 12.25 -16.33
C PHE A 164 21.34 12.90 -16.13
N LYS A 165 21.44 13.93 -15.30
CA LYS A 165 22.68 14.61 -14.94
C LYS A 165 23.16 14.30 -13.52
N ASN A 166 22.40 13.51 -12.77
CA ASN A 166 22.77 13.16 -11.42
C ASN A 166 23.84 12.05 -11.43
N PRO A 167 25.07 12.32 -10.89
CA PRO A 167 26.16 11.34 -10.89
C PRO A 167 25.88 10.10 -10.01
N MET A 168 24.84 10.12 -9.21
CA MET A 168 24.44 8.96 -8.38
C MET A 168 23.62 7.92 -9.16
N PHE A 169 23.14 8.27 -10.37
CA PHE A 169 22.43 7.34 -11.25
C PHE A 169 23.27 7.14 -12.52
N PRO A 170 24.05 6.04 -12.60
CA PRO A 170 24.88 5.74 -13.76
C PRO A 170 24.07 5.32 -14.98
#